data_25073f9c6de69c4907ba404096459b0a
#
_entry.id   25073f9c6de69c4907ba404096459b0a
#
_cell.length_a   1.000
_cell.length_b   1.000
_cell.length_c   1.000
_cell.angle_alpha   90.00
_cell.angle_beta   90.00
_cell.angle_gamma   90.00
#
_symmetry.space_group_name_H-M   'P 1'
#
loop_
_entity.id
_entity.type
_entity.pdbx_description
1 polymer ?
#
loop_
_entity_poly.entity_id
_entity_poly.type
_entity_poly.pdbx_seq_one_letter_code
_entity_poly.pdbx_strand_id
1 'polypeptide(L)'
;MYLNVIAFDLDGTIAQDDRVNPQTWVKLAEAKAKGFKLMLVTGRCFDDLKTIGPFEEYCKAIVAENGALVYFPDNETLVMPFGQLAKEVKDQLLASNIPLEIGKAIMATRVPHDKTVLKVLGRTNFAAIAEYNKGAIMVLPHGATKGSGLLFALNELGLSAHNMISIGDAENDRSMFEQAELAVAVQNAT
;
A
#
# COMPACT_ATOMS: atom_id res chain seq x y z
N MET A 1 6.84 25.96 7.68
CA MET A 1 6.53 24.56 7.27
C MET A 1 5.76 24.65 5.94
N TYR A 2 6.24 24.01 4.90
CA TYR A 2 5.60 24.04 3.58
C TYR A 2 5.17 22.62 3.21
N LEU A 3 3.89 22.31 3.46
CA LEU A 3 3.30 21.01 3.13
C LEU A 3 2.81 21.01 1.68
N ASN A 4 3.31 20.11 0.86
CA ASN A 4 2.98 20.01 -0.56
C ASN A 4 2.80 18.59 -1.07
N VAL A 5 2.92 17.59 -0.20
CA VAL A 5 2.65 16.18 -0.49
C VAL A 5 1.49 15.70 0.38
N ILE A 6 0.57 14.95 -0.22
CA ILE A 6 -0.51 14.26 0.50
C ILE A 6 -0.44 12.78 0.13
N ALA A 7 -0.08 11.94 1.10
CA ALA A 7 -0.18 10.50 1.01
C ALA A 7 -1.45 10.04 1.74
N PHE A 8 -2.25 9.18 1.12
CA PHE A 8 -3.50 8.73 1.69
C PHE A 8 -3.73 7.24 1.44
N ASP A 9 -4.26 6.57 2.45
CA ASP A 9 -4.74 5.21 2.34
C ASP A 9 -6.06 5.15 1.57
N LEU A 10 -6.44 3.96 1.13
CA LEU A 10 -7.64 3.69 0.36
C LEU A 10 -8.81 3.24 1.24
N ASP A 11 -8.71 2.05 1.82
CA ASP A 11 -9.80 1.31 2.44
C ASP A 11 -10.13 1.77 3.85
N GLY A 12 -11.27 2.40 4.04
CA GLY A 12 -11.65 3.02 5.31
C GLY A 12 -11.19 4.47 5.40
N THR A 13 -10.36 4.95 4.46
CA THR A 13 -9.87 6.33 4.40
C THR A 13 -10.61 7.12 3.33
N ILE A 14 -10.44 6.80 2.05
CA ILE A 14 -11.11 7.49 0.94
C ILE A 14 -12.12 6.60 0.20
N ALA A 15 -12.06 5.29 0.41
CA ALA A 15 -12.99 4.31 -0.16
C ALA A 15 -13.74 3.55 0.94
N GLN A 16 -15.00 3.25 0.68
CA GLN A 16 -15.84 2.36 1.47
C GLN A 16 -16.53 1.38 0.53
N ASP A 17 -16.51 0.08 0.88
CA ASP A 17 -17.11 -0.99 0.08
C ASP A 17 -16.70 -0.94 -1.40
N ASP A 18 -15.40 -0.84 -1.65
CA ASP A 18 -14.77 -0.74 -2.98
C ASP A 18 -15.19 0.49 -3.81
N ARG A 19 -15.71 1.52 -3.15
CA ARG A 19 -16.20 2.73 -3.84
C ARG A 19 -15.61 3.99 -3.22
N VAL A 20 -15.11 4.85 -4.07
CA VAL A 20 -14.71 6.21 -3.70
C VAL A 20 -15.88 7.15 -3.95
N ASN A 21 -16.24 7.96 -2.95
CA ASN A 21 -17.31 8.93 -3.10
C ASN A 21 -16.98 9.93 -4.23
N PRO A 22 -17.93 10.26 -5.12
CA PRO A 22 -17.70 11.26 -6.17
C PRO A 22 -17.16 12.60 -5.67
N GLN A 23 -17.55 13.04 -4.48
CA GLN A 23 -17.04 14.28 -3.87
C GLN A 23 -15.54 14.15 -3.50
N THR A 24 -15.06 12.95 -3.17
CA THR A 24 -13.64 12.73 -2.89
C THR A 24 -12.80 12.96 -4.15
N TRP A 25 -13.25 12.50 -5.32
CA TRP A 25 -12.57 12.78 -6.58
C TRP A 25 -12.47 14.28 -6.87
N VAL A 26 -13.54 15.04 -6.59
CA VAL A 26 -13.52 16.51 -6.72
C VAL A 26 -12.46 17.11 -5.80
N LYS A 27 -12.35 16.63 -4.55
CA LYS A 27 -11.33 17.13 -3.60
C LYS A 27 -9.91 16.76 -3.99
N LEU A 28 -9.69 15.58 -4.54
CA LEU A 28 -8.38 15.19 -5.08
C LEU A 28 -7.98 16.08 -6.27
N ALA A 29 -8.93 16.37 -7.17
CA ALA A 29 -8.71 17.30 -8.28
C ALA A 29 -8.38 18.72 -7.79
N GLU A 30 -9.12 19.24 -6.81
CA GLU A 30 -8.85 20.55 -6.19
C GLU A 30 -7.45 20.61 -5.55
N ALA A 31 -7.06 19.56 -4.82
CA ALA A 31 -5.75 19.46 -4.19
C ALA A 31 -4.63 19.44 -5.24
N LYS A 32 -4.79 18.63 -6.29
CA LYS A 32 -3.87 18.59 -7.43
C LYS A 32 -3.75 19.95 -8.12
N ALA A 33 -4.88 20.64 -8.35
CA ALA A 33 -4.89 21.99 -8.96
C ALA A 33 -4.19 23.05 -8.09
N LYS A 34 -4.20 22.89 -6.76
CA LYS A 34 -3.43 23.72 -5.81
C LYS A 34 -1.95 23.37 -5.75
N GLY A 35 -1.48 22.40 -6.52
CA GLY A 35 -0.08 22.00 -6.61
C GLY A 35 0.37 20.92 -5.66
N PHE A 36 -0.55 20.32 -4.86
CA PHE A 36 -0.20 19.18 -4.03
C PHE A 36 0.18 17.96 -4.90
N LYS A 37 1.21 17.23 -4.44
CA LYS A 37 1.62 15.94 -5.00
C LYS A 37 0.87 14.85 -4.24
N LEU A 38 -0.08 14.22 -4.91
CA LEU A 38 -0.92 13.18 -4.32
C LEU A 38 -0.27 11.82 -4.49
N MET A 39 -0.34 10.98 -3.45
CA MET A 39 0.17 9.60 -3.43
C MET A 39 -0.88 8.69 -2.80
N LEU A 40 -1.31 7.68 -3.54
CA LEU A 40 -2.12 6.59 -2.98
C LEU A 40 -1.18 5.58 -2.32
N VAL A 41 -1.54 5.12 -1.10
CA VAL A 41 -0.78 4.08 -0.36
C VAL A 41 -1.75 3.02 0.14
N THR A 42 -1.69 1.80 -0.37
CA THR A 42 -2.69 0.77 -0.08
C THR A 42 -2.10 -0.63 0.06
N GLY A 43 -2.79 -1.49 0.82
CA GLY A 43 -2.49 -2.92 0.90
C GLY A 43 -3.00 -3.74 -0.28
N ARG A 44 -3.90 -3.17 -1.12
CA ARG A 44 -4.51 -3.90 -2.25
C ARG A 44 -3.50 -4.28 -3.31
N CYS A 45 -3.80 -5.38 -4.02
CA CYS A 45 -3.09 -5.74 -5.24
C CYS A 45 -3.23 -4.63 -6.29
N PHE A 46 -2.14 -4.35 -6.99
CA PHE A 46 -2.09 -3.23 -7.93
C PHE A 46 -3.15 -3.33 -9.04
N ASP A 47 -3.36 -4.54 -9.56
CA ASP A 47 -4.29 -4.75 -10.69
C ASP A 47 -5.75 -4.49 -10.29
N ASP A 48 -6.12 -4.63 -9.00
CA ASP A 48 -7.48 -4.39 -8.51
C ASP A 48 -7.85 -2.91 -8.48
N LEU A 49 -6.86 -2.02 -8.37
CA LEU A 49 -7.09 -0.58 -8.26
C LEU A 49 -7.81 0.01 -9.46
N LYS A 50 -7.63 -0.58 -10.65
CA LYS A 50 -8.30 -0.15 -11.88
C LYS A 50 -9.82 -0.29 -11.83
N THR A 51 -10.32 -1.19 -10.98
CA THR A 51 -11.76 -1.41 -10.82
C THR A 51 -12.40 -0.40 -9.86
N ILE A 52 -11.58 0.25 -9.02
CA ILE A 52 -12.03 1.18 -7.98
C ILE A 52 -12.08 2.61 -8.48
N GLY A 53 -11.08 3.01 -9.28
CA GLY A 53 -11.08 4.35 -9.85
C GLY A 53 -9.79 4.74 -10.58
N PRO A 54 -9.79 5.91 -11.22
CA PRO A 54 -8.71 6.39 -12.05
C PRO A 54 -7.61 7.09 -11.25
N PHE A 55 -7.01 6.42 -10.26
CA PHE A 55 -5.97 7.01 -9.39
C PHE A 55 -4.77 7.53 -10.16
N GLU A 56 -4.45 6.93 -11.30
CA GLU A 56 -3.36 7.34 -12.19
C GLU A 56 -3.53 8.78 -12.70
N GLU A 57 -4.76 9.26 -12.82
CA GLU A 57 -5.04 10.63 -13.25
C GLU A 57 -4.73 11.68 -12.17
N TYR A 58 -4.71 11.29 -10.89
CA TYR A 58 -4.56 12.20 -9.76
C TYR A 58 -3.20 12.09 -9.08
N CYS A 59 -2.66 10.88 -8.95
CA CYS A 59 -1.51 10.60 -8.14
C CYS A 59 -0.19 10.68 -8.91
N LYS A 60 0.87 11.14 -8.24
CA LYS A 60 2.26 11.12 -8.72
C LYS A 60 2.92 9.76 -8.50
N ALA A 61 2.44 9.03 -7.50
CA ALA A 61 2.81 7.64 -7.25
C ALA A 61 1.63 6.87 -6.65
N ILE A 62 1.58 5.58 -6.96
CA ILE A 62 0.69 4.60 -6.35
C ILE A 62 1.57 3.56 -5.67
N VAL A 63 1.55 3.54 -4.34
CA VAL A 63 2.24 2.59 -3.49
C VAL A 63 1.23 1.50 -3.15
N ALA A 64 1.31 0.38 -3.82
CA ALA A 64 0.39 -0.75 -3.70
C ALA A 64 1.05 -1.94 -2.98
N GLU A 65 0.25 -2.99 -2.75
CA GLU A 65 0.73 -4.24 -2.17
C GLU A 65 1.50 -4.00 -0.86
N ASN A 66 0.93 -3.12 -0.03
CA ASN A 66 1.48 -2.72 1.28
C ASN A 66 2.92 -2.19 1.22
N GLY A 67 3.26 -1.46 0.15
CA GLY A 67 4.59 -0.88 -0.07
C GLY A 67 5.55 -1.74 -0.90
N ALA A 68 5.19 -2.98 -1.19
CA ALA A 68 6.04 -3.88 -1.98
C ALA A 68 6.12 -3.49 -3.47
N LEU A 69 5.16 -2.69 -3.95
CA LEU A 69 5.08 -2.24 -5.33
C LEU A 69 4.82 -0.74 -5.38
N VAL A 70 5.57 -0.04 -6.24
CA VAL A 70 5.40 1.39 -6.52
C VAL A 70 5.22 1.60 -8.02
N TYR A 71 4.18 2.31 -8.39
CA TYR A 71 3.89 2.69 -9.77
C TYR A 71 3.91 4.21 -9.91
N PHE A 72 4.57 4.70 -10.96
CA PHE A 72 4.69 6.11 -11.31
C PHE A 72 3.91 6.37 -12.61
N PRO A 73 2.72 7.00 -12.54
CA PRO A 73 1.87 7.20 -13.72
C PRO A 73 2.50 8.08 -14.81
N ASP A 74 3.29 9.10 -14.43
CA ASP A 74 3.85 10.07 -15.39
C ASP A 74 4.78 9.41 -16.44
N ASN A 75 5.41 8.29 -16.12
CA ASN A 75 6.32 7.54 -17.00
C ASN A 75 5.97 6.05 -17.13
N GLU A 76 4.81 5.65 -16.61
CA GLU A 76 4.31 4.28 -16.63
C GLU A 76 5.29 3.24 -16.03
N THR A 77 6.13 3.69 -15.08
CA THR A 77 7.16 2.84 -14.48
C THR A 77 6.63 2.12 -13.24
N LEU A 78 6.81 0.80 -13.20
CA LEU A 78 6.46 -0.05 -12.06
C LEU A 78 7.74 -0.63 -11.46
N VAL A 79 7.92 -0.44 -10.15
CA VAL A 79 9.11 -0.88 -9.39
C VAL A 79 8.67 -1.73 -8.20
N MET A 80 9.45 -2.73 -7.87
CA MET A 80 9.33 -3.53 -6.64
C MET A 80 10.59 -3.32 -5.80
N PRO A 81 10.61 -2.31 -4.91
CA PRO A 81 11.83 -1.88 -4.22
C PRO A 81 12.47 -2.97 -3.35
N PHE A 82 11.66 -3.89 -2.87
CA PHE A 82 12.06 -5.00 -1.99
C PHE A 82 12.12 -6.34 -2.74
N GLY A 83 12.02 -6.32 -4.07
CA GLY A 83 11.91 -7.53 -4.89
C GLY A 83 10.54 -8.20 -4.79
N GLN A 84 10.48 -9.44 -5.25
CA GLN A 84 9.30 -10.31 -5.16
C GLN A 84 9.50 -11.34 -4.05
N LEU A 85 8.40 -11.95 -3.61
CA LEU A 85 8.49 -13.15 -2.78
C LEU A 85 9.33 -14.24 -3.47
N ALA A 86 10.19 -14.89 -2.69
CA ALA A 86 10.98 -16.00 -3.18
C ALA A 86 10.09 -17.10 -3.76
N LYS A 87 10.56 -17.73 -4.83
CA LYS A 87 9.80 -18.78 -5.53
C LYS A 87 9.35 -19.90 -4.59
N GLU A 88 10.21 -20.33 -3.67
CA GLU A 88 9.89 -21.36 -2.70
C GLU A 88 8.76 -20.96 -1.76
N VAL A 89 8.69 -19.71 -1.32
CA VAL A 89 7.58 -19.20 -0.50
C VAL A 89 6.28 -19.25 -1.28
N LYS A 90 6.31 -18.75 -2.53
CA LYS A 90 5.14 -18.80 -3.43
C LYS A 90 4.67 -20.24 -3.66
N ASP A 91 5.57 -21.14 -4.02
CA ASP A 91 5.26 -22.54 -4.32
C ASP A 91 4.64 -23.26 -3.09
N GLN A 92 5.18 -23.03 -1.89
CA GLN A 92 4.66 -23.62 -0.66
C GLN A 92 3.30 -23.05 -0.26
N LEU A 93 3.07 -21.75 -0.45
CA LEU A 93 1.75 -21.15 -0.22
C LEU A 93 0.72 -21.72 -1.20
N LEU A 94 1.03 -21.81 -2.48
CA LEU A 94 0.16 -22.40 -3.49
C LEU A 94 -0.16 -23.89 -3.20
N ALA A 95 0.84 -24.64 -2.73
CA ALA A 95 0.67 -26.05 -2.35
C ALA A 95 -0.13 -26.24 -1.04
N SER A 96 -0.36 -25.19 -0.27
CA SER A 96 -1.04 -25.27 1.02
C SER A 96 -2.57 -25.39 0.94
N ASN A 97 -3.15 -25.27 -0.25
CA ASN A 97 -4.59 -25.44 -0.52
C ASN A 97 -5.49 -24.45 0.25
N ILE A 98 -5.00 -23.25 0.55
CA ILE A 98 -5.78 -22.17 1.14
C ILE A 98 -6.19 -21.15 0.05
N PRO A 99 -7.29 -20.39 0.23
CA PRO A 99 -7.62 -19.31 -0.66
C PRO A 99 -6.50 -18.26 -0.67
N LEU A 100 -6.01 -17.89 -1.84
CA LEU A 100 -4.92 -16.94 -2.01
C LEU A 100 -5.30 -15.89 -3.05
N GLU A 101 -5.06 -14.65 -2.71
CA GLU A 101 -5.01 -13.52 -3.63
C GLU A 101 -3.54 -13.31 -4.02
N ILE A 102 -3.26 -13.21 -5.31
CA ILE A 102 -1.90 -13.20 -5.84
C ILE A 102 -1.64 -11.84 -6.47
N GLY A 103 -0.82 -11.03 -5.79
CA GLY A 103 -0.29 -9.79 -6.30
C GLY A 103 0.97 -9.99 -7.16
N LYS A 104 1.55 -8.89 -7.61
CA LYS A 104 2.82 -8.91 -8.37
C LYS A 104 4.03 -9.18 -7.46
N ALA A 105 4.03 -8.60 -6.26
CA ALA A 105 5.11 -8.73 -5.28
C ALA A 105 4.71 -9.54 -4.05
N ILE A 106 3.43 -9.65 -3.73
CA ILE A 106 2.90 -10.27 -2.51
C ILE A 106 1.94 -11.42 -2.79
N MET A 107 1.58 -12.16 -1.74
CA MET A 107 0.42 -13.05 -1.70
C MET A 107 -0.40 -12.74 -0.45
N ALA A 108 -1.71 -12.78 -0.56
CA ALA A 108 -2.59 -12.53 0.58
C ALA A 108 -3.61 -13.63 0.78
N THR A 109 -4.08 -13.77 2.02
CA THR A 109 -5.18 -14.63 2.44
C THR A 109 -5.93 -13.98 3.59
N ARG A 110 -6.84 -14.71 4.21
CA ARG A 110 -7.60 -14.24 5.38
C ARG A 110 -7.56 -15.26 6.51
N VAL A 111 -7.88 -14.79 7.73
CA VAL A 111 -8.16 -15.71 8.84
C VAL A 111 -9.28 -16.68 8.46
N PRO A 112 -9.22 -17.97 8.87
CA PRO A 112 -8.33 -18.55 9.87
C PRO A 112 -7.06 -19.22 9.30
N HIS A 113 -6.53 -18.76 8.16
CA HIS A 113 -5.39 -19.43 7.50
C HIS A 113 -4.01 -18.95 8.01
N ASP A 114 -3.98 -18.13 9.06
CA ASP A 114 -2.77 -17.58 9.69
C ASP A 114 -1.76 -18.67 10.10
N LYS A 115 -2.21 -19.74 10.74
CA LYS A 115 -1.34 -20.85 11.15
C LYS A 115 -0.66 -21.53 9.95
N THR A 116 -1.35 -21.63 8.83
CA THR A 116 -0.79 -22.22 7.60
C THR A 116 0.29 -21.31 7.02
N VAL A 117 0.02 -20.00 6.95
CA VAL A 117 1.00 -19.01 6.49
C VAL A 117 2.24 -19.02 7.38
N LEU A 118 2.09 -18.94 8.71
CA LEU A 118 3.21 -18.97 9.64
C LEU A 118 4.03 -20.27 9.54
N LYS A 119 3.36 -21.41 9.31
CA LYS A 119 4.04 -22.70 9.11
C LYS A 119 4.86 -22.72 7.83
N VAL A 120 4.39 -22.11 6.74
CA VAL A 120 5.15 -21.96 5.49
C VAL A 120 6.35 -21.07 5.73
N LEU A 121 6.16 -19.89 6.31
CA LEU A 121 7.26 -18.94 6.57
C LEU A 121 8.33 -19.53 7.51
N GLY A 122 7.92 -20.30 8.53
CA GLY A 122 8.86 -20.95 9.46
C GLY A 122 9.65 -22.12 8.85
N ARG A 123 9.27 -22.61 7.67
CA ARG A 123 9.96 -23.66 6.93
C ARG A 123 10.89 -23.15 5.84
N THR A 124 10.74 -21.90 5.47
CA THR A 124 11.56 -21.27 4.44
C THR A 124 12.66 -20.44 5.10
N ASN A 125 13.87 -20.51 4.55
CA ASN A 125 14.99 -19.66 4.97
C ASN A 125 14.96 -18.29 4.27
N PHE A 126 13.82 -17.91 3.68
CA PHE A 126 13.69 -16.67 2.92
C PHE A 126 13.13 -15.56 3.78
N ALA A 127 13.64 -14.36 3.55
CA ALA A 127 13.21 -13.16 4.24
C ALA A 127 11.84 -12.68 3.72
N ALA A 128 10.77 -13.30 4.23
CA ALA A 128 9.39 -12.87 4.02
C ALA A 128 8.71 -12.67 5.38
N ILE A 129 7.77 -11.74 5.43
CA ILE A 129 7.01 -11.41 6.63
C ILE A 129 5.52 -11.60 6.41
N ALA A 130 4.79 -11.89 7.46
CA ALA A 130 3.32 -11.85 7.46
C ALA A 130 2.86 -10.58 8.17
N GLU A 131 2.06 -9.76 7.49
CA GLU A 131 1.42 -8.58 8.05
C GLU A 131 -0.09 -8.76 8.10
N TYR A 132 -0.69 -8.33 9.22
CA TYR A 132 -2.11 -8.49 9.50
C TYR A 132 -2.81 -7.15 9.38
N ASN A 133 -3.96 -7.12 8.70
CA ASN A 133 -4.81 -5.95 8.64
C ASN A 133 -6.27 -6.37 8.49
N LYS A 134 -7.12 -6.03 9.47
CA LYS A 134 -8.60 -6.27 9.45
C LYS A 134 -8.97 -7.70 9.00
N GLY A 135 -8.23 -8.70 9.49
CA GLY A 135 -8.43 -10.12 9.15
C GLY A 135 -7.79 -10.58 7.83
N ALA A 136 -7.21 -9.70 7.04
CA ALA A 136 -6.32 -10.06 5.95
C ALA A 136 -4.92 -10.41 6.48
N ILE A 137 -4.24 -11.30 5.79
CA ILE A 137 -2.88 -11.74 6.08
C ILE A 137 -2.09 -11.60 4.78
N MET A 138 -1.19 -10.64 4.75
CA MET A 138 -0.34 -10.38 3.60
C MET A 138 1.04 -10.95 3.83
N VAL A 139 1.54 -11.75 2.90
CA VAL A 139 2.92 -12.25 2.88
C VAL A 139 3.71 -11.35 1.96
N LEU A 140 4.69 -10.67 2.53
CA LEU A 140 5.44 -9.59 1.92
C LEU A 140 6.93 -9.92 1.83
N PRO A 141 7.67 -9.40 0.85
CA PRO A 141 9.13 -9.34 0.91
C PRO A 141 9.58 -8.59 2.17
N HIS A 142 10.68 -9.03 2.76
CA HIS A 142 11.23 -8.38 3.95
C HIS A 142 11.53 -6.90 3.69
N GLY A 143 11.17 -6.04 4.62
CA GLY A 143 11.35 -4.59 4.53
C GLY A 143 10.20 -3.85 3.84
N ALA A 144 9.28 -4.53 3.18
CA ALA A 144 8.11 -3.91 2.58
C ALA A 144 7.09 -3.53 3.67
N THR A 145 6.75 -2.25 3.75
CA THR A 145 5.68 -1.65 4.55
C THR A 145 5.11 -0.46 3.78
N LYS A 146 3.91 0.01 4.11
CA LYS A 146 3.37 1.25 3.52
C LYS A 146 4.36 2.41 3.63
N GLY A 147 5.03 2.57 4.79
CA GLY A 147 6.00 3.62 5.03
C GLY A 147 7.26 3.49 4.18
N SER A 148 7.85 2.30 4.09
CA SER A 148 9.08 2.09 3.30
C SER A 148 8.85 2.23 1.79
N GLY A 149 7.71 1.73 1.27
CA GLY A 149 7.32 1.94 -0.12
C GLY A 149 7.06 3.42 -0.43
N LEU A 150 6.42 4.15 0.50
CA LEU A 150 6.18 5.58 0.38
C LEU A 150 7.49 6.39 0.39
N LEU A 151 8.44 6.06 1.27
CA LEU A 151 9.75 6.69 1.28
C LEU A 151 10.51 6.46 -0.03
N PHE A 152 10.45 5.24 -0.57
CA PHE A 152 11.01 4.97 -1.89
C PHE A 152 10.40 5.88 -2.96
N ALA A 153 9.06 5.98 -3.00
CA ALA A 153 8.36 6.83 -3.97
C ALA A 153 8.74 8.32 -3.82
N LEU A 154 8.84 8.83 -2.59
CA LEU A 154 9.28 10.20 -2.32
C LEU A 154 10.69 10.45 -2.84
N ASN A 155 11.64 9.55 -2.57
CA ASN A 155 13.03 9.66 -3.02
C ASN A 155 13.13 9.68 -4.55
N GLU A 156 12.43 8.79 -5.26
CA GLU A 156 12.42 8.76 -6.73
C GLU A 156 11.83 10.05 -7.34
N LEU A 157 10.89 10.69 -6.65
CA LEU A 157 10.27 11.95 -7.08
C LEU A 157 11.03 13.19 -6.60
N GLY A 158 12.12 13.05 -5.84
CA GLY A 158 12.86 14.17 -5.26
C GLY A 158 12.04 14.97 -4.24
N LEU A 159 11.09 14.31 -3.55
CA LEU A 159 10.20 14.91 -2.55
C LEU A 159 10.66 14.58 -1.13
N SER A 160 10.35 15.47 -0.19
CA SER A 160 10.72 15.30 1.23
C SER A 160 9.52 14.84 2.06
N ALA A 161 9.74 13.87 2.91
CA ALA A 161 8.78 13.42 3.91
C ALA A 161 8.42 14.53 4.93
N HIS A 162 9.34 15.48 5.19
CA HIS A 162 9.07 16.68 6.00
C HIS A 162 8.07 17.68 5.37
N ASN A 163 7.69 17.45 4.11
CA ASN A 163 6.67 18.25 3.44
C ASN A 163 5.36 17.49 3.23
N MET A 164 5.20 16.35 3.92
CA MET A 164 4.12 15.41 3.68
C MET A 164 3.09 15.41 4.80
N ILE A 165 1.83 15.34 4.37
CA ILE A 165 0.69 14.95 5.19
C ILE A 165 0.37 13.49 4.85
N SER A 166 0.23 12.62 5.85
CA SER A 166 -0.30 11.27 5.67
C SER A 166 -1.69 11.12 6.28
N ILE A 167 -2.60 10.42 5.60
CA ILE A 167 -3.99 10.24 6.00
C ILE A 167 -4.31 8.75 5.94
N GLY A 168 -4.86 8.19 7.03
CA GLY A 168 -5.15 6.75 7.12
C GLY A 168 -6.10 6.41 8.25
N ASP A 169 -6.43 5.11 8.42
CA ASP A 169 -7.41 4.63 9.39
C ASP A 169 -7.02 3.36 10.15
N ALA A 170 -5.96 2.66 9.76
CA ALA A 170 -5.66 1.32 10.23
C ALA A 170 -4.22 1.15 10.77
N GLU A 171 -3.97 0.02 11.44
CA GLU A 171 -2.67 -0.27 12.07
C GLU A 171 -1.50 -0.27 11.06
N ASN A 172 -1.73 -0.76 9.83
CA ASN A 172 -0.69 -0.78 8.78
C ASN A 172 -0.35 0.62 8.24
N ASP A 173 -1.16 1.66 8.55
CA ASP A 173 -0.86 3.06 8.22
C ASP A 173 0.16 3.68 9.16
N ARG A 174 0.37 3.07 10.33
CA ARG A 174 1.35 3.57 11.30
C ARG A 174 2.71 3.78 10.68
N SER A 175 3.17 2.84 9.84
CA SER A 175 4.46 2.94 9.17
C SER A 175 4.58 4.16 8.25
N MET A 176 3.50 4.64 7.61
CA MET A 176 3.52 5.87 6.82
C MET A 176 3.30 7.12 7.69
N PHE A 177 2.55 7.01 8.80
CA PHE A 177 2.41 8.11 9.75
C PHE A 177 3.75 8.51 10.39
N GLU A 178 4.58 7.52 10.73
CA GLU A 178 5.91 7.73 11.30
C GLU A 178 6.87 8.45 10.33
N GLN A 179 6.59 8.46 9.03
CA GLN A 179 7.41 9.16 8.03
C GLN A 179 6.92 10.60 7.75
N ALA A 180 5.69 10.93 8.08
CA ALA A 180 5.09 12.21 7.70
C ALA A 180 5.37 13.32 8.73
N GLU A 181 5.43 14.55 8.26
CA GLU A 181 5.46 15.74 9.12
C GLU A 181 4.14 15.93 9.87
N LEU A 182 3.01 15.62 9.20
CA LEU A 182 1.69 15.64 9.79
C LEU A 182 0.94 14.33 9.49
N ALA A 183 0.55 13.62 10.52
CA ALA A 183 -0.29 12.44 10.43
C ALA A 183 -1.74 12.79 10.78
N VAL A 184 -2.68 12.32 9.98
CA VAL A 184 -4.10 12.56 10.13
C VAL A 184 -4.83 11.21 10.15
N ALA A 185 -5.42 10.86 11.29
CA ALA A 185 -6.35 9.75 11.38
C ALA A 185 -7.76 10.21 11.02
N VAL A 186 -8.46 9.45 10.17
CA VAL A 186 -9.86 9.73 9.86
C VAL A 186 -10.77 9.34 11.02
N GLN A 187 -12.01 9.83 11.03
CA GLN A 187 -12.92 9.67 12.18
C GLN A 187 -13.19 8.21 12.58
N ASN A 188 -13.15 7.28 11.63
CA ASN A 188 -13.35 5.83 11.83
C ASN A 188 -12.05 5.05 12.08
N ALA A 189 -10.93 5.73 12.30
CA ALA A 189 -9.64 5.07 12.55
C ALA A 189 -9.65 4.22 13.82
N THR A 190 -8.92 3.09 13.80
CA THR A 190 -8.81 2.10 14.90
C THR A 190 -7.42 2.11 15.53
#